data_33a35801d76d7829459492af84f31eb3
#
_entry.id   33a35801d76d7829459492af84f31eb3
#
_cell.length_a   1.000
_cell.length_b   1.000
_cell.length_c   1.000
_cell.angle_alpha   90.00
_cell.angle_beta   90.00
_cell.angle_gamma   90.00
#
_symmetry.space_group_name_H-M   'P 1'
#
loop_
_entity.id
_entity.type
_entity.pdbx_description
1 polymer ?
#
loop_
_entity_poly.entity_id
_entity_poly.type
_entity_poly.pdbx_seq_one_letter_code
_entity_poly.pdbx_strand_id
1 'polypeptide(L)'
;MGLREFNIFGRMKNVLFVFLVVTCIKTSAQSSFMDYQRNFPRVADALNRKADTLKKQFAAAGLQWPAREIYIRSFKFDSQLEVWVRNNSNEAFKLFKTYSVCALAGTLGPKRFQGDYQVPEGFYYINEFKPNSNYHMSLGINYPNPSDKILNADDPGGDIYIHGSCVTVGCIPIQDPQIEELYILAMSAKSSGQDFIPVHIFPIRFNNPKSVAYFDRTTKDDTSVQQFAAKLKIVYDYFEKEKKLPIISINSKGAYEIMN
;
A
#
# COMPACT_ATOMS: atom_id res chain seq x y z
N MET A 1 -61.70 36.19 41.32
CA MET A 1 -61.20 35.98 39.97
C MET A 1 -59.67 35.87 40.04
N GLY A 2 -59.18 34.67 40.25
CA GLY A 2 -57.75 34.42 40.56
C GLY A 2 -57.03 33.93 39.32
N LEU A 3 -55.98 34.65 38.91
CA LEU A 3 -55.08 34.28 37.82
C LEU A 3 -54.07 33.26 38.36
N ARG A 4 -54.02 32.09 37.78
CA ARG A 4 -52.98 31.08 38.01
C ARG A 4 -51.78 31.41 37.13
N GLU A 5 -50.67 31.78 37.73
CA GLU A 5 -49.39 31.89 37.07
C GLU A 5 -48.85 30.46 36.77
N PHE A 6 -48.63 30.17 35.49
CA PHE A 6 -47.99 28.91 35.01
C PHE A 6 -46.50 29.02 35.13
N ASN A 7 -45.92 28.23 36.01
CA ASN A 7 -44.46 28.23 36.29
C ASN A 7 -43.71 27.44 35.16
N ILE A 8 -43.24 28.19 34.15
CA ILE A 8 -42.54 27.62 32.97
C ILE A 8 -41.08 27.33 33.23
N PHE A 9 -40.52 27.82 34.34
CA PHE A 9 -39.09 27.70 34.66
C PHE A 9 -38.63 26.31 35.16
N GLY A 10 -39.55 25.46 35.62
CA GLY A 10 -39.21 24.15 36.17
C GLY A 10 -38.86 23.07 35.11
N ARG A 11 -39.31 23.22 33.87
CA ARG A 11 -39.12 22.21 32.82
C ARG A 11 -37.83 22.38 32.00
N MET A 12 -37.27 23.58 31.95
CA MET A 12 -36.05 23.85 31.17
C MET A 12 -34.78 23.32 31.84
N LYS A 13 -34.70 23.24 33.16
CA LYS A 13 -33.52 22.73 33.88
C LYS A 13 -33.27 21.22 33.63
N ASN A 14 -34.33 20.43 33.50
CA ASN A 14 -34.22 19.00 33.29
C ASN A 14 -33.87 18.63 31.84
N VAL A 15 -34.27 19.45 30.85
CA VAL A 15 -33.90 19.23 29.44
C VAL A 15 -32.44 19.55 29.20
N LEU A 16 -31.90 20.57 29.85
CA LEU A 16 -30.47 20.95 29.72
C LEU A 16 -29.53 19.89 30.33
N PHE A 17 -29.97 19.20 31.40
CA PHE A 17 -29.19 18.16 32.06
C PHE A 17 -29.17 16.86 31.24
N VAL A 18 -30.24 16.53 30.54
CA VAL A 18 -30.30 15.37 29.63
C VAL A 18 -29.43 15.61 28.38
N PHE A 19 -29.34 16.82 27.87
CA PHE A 19 -28.47 17.14 26.73
C PHE A 19 -26.97 17.12 27.08
N LEU A 20 -26.60 17.46 28.29
CA LEU A 20 -25.21 17.42 28.75
C LEU A 20 -24.68 15.98 28.98
N VAL A 21 -25.57 15.04 29.29
CA VAL A 21 -25.19 13.63 29.51
C VAL A 21 -25.04 12.88 28.21
N VAL A 22 -25.75 13.28 27.13
CA VAL A 22 -25.65 12.62 25.81
C VAL A 22 -24.36 13.02 25.05
N THR A 23 -23.73 14.14 25.38
CA THR A 23 -22.47 14.56 24.74
C THR A 23 -21.21 13.90 25.32
N CYS A 24 -21.31 13.19 26.45
CA CYS A 24 -20.17 12.51 27.09
C CYS A 24 -19.96 11.03 26.69
N ILE A 25 -20.73 10.47 25.78
CA ILE A 25 -20.61 9.04 25.40
C ILE A 25 -20.02 8.87 24.01
N LYS A 26 -18.97 9.59 23.66
CA LYS A 26 -18.19 9.34 22.45
C LYS A 26 -16.68 9.38 22.69
N THR A 27 -16.22 8.64 23.69
CA THR A 27 -14.83 8.23 23.76
C THR A 27 -14.75 6.74 24.10
N SER A 28 -15.34 5.90 23.25
CA SER A 28 -14.83 4.56 23.15
C SER A 28 -13.44 4.71 22.53
N ALA A 29 -12.40 4.48 23.31
CA ALA A 29 -11.05 4.39 22.81
C ALA A 29 -11.01 3.21 21.83
N GLN A 30 -11.32 3.48 20.55
CA GLN A 30 -11.01 2.55 19.51
C GLN A 30 -9.48 2.50 19.46
N SER A 31 -8.90 1.40 19.97
CA SER A 31 -7.47 1.17 19.88
C SER A 31 -7.08 1.40 18.43
N SER A 32 -6.14 2.31 18.17
CA SER A 32 -5.72 2.60 16.81
C SER A 32 -5.16 1.31 16.20
N PHE A 33 -5.24 1.16 14.89
CA PHE A 33 -4.62 0.04 14.19
C PHE A 33 -3.15 -0.11 14.60
N MET A 34 -2.46 1.00 14.80
CA MET A 34 -1.09 1.04 15.30
C MET A 34 -0.96 0.40 16.68
N ASP A 35 -1.88 0.70 17.63
CA ASP A 35 -1.82 0.14 18.99
C ASP A 35 -2.05 -1.36 18.96
N TYR A 36 -2.98 -1.84 18.11
CA TYR A 36 -3.16 -3.26 17.89
C TYR A 36 -1.87 -3.93 17.37
N GLN A 37 -1.23 -3.36 16.36
CA GLN A 37 0.01 -3.90 15.79
C GLN A 37 1.18 -3.90 16.79
N ARG A 38 1.27 -2.93 17.69
CA ARG A 38 2.30 -2.86 18.75
C ARG A 38 2.23 -4.00 19.76
N ASN A 39 1.11 -4.70 19.88
CA ASN A 39 0.99 -5.87 20.74
C ASN A 39 1.80 -7.07 20.24
N PHE A 40 2.24 -7.06 18.99
CA PHE A 40 3.12 -8.10 18.46
C PHE A 40 4.57 -7.78 18.79
N PRO A 41 5.30 -8.66 19.52
CA PRO A 41 6.67 -8.37 19.97
C PRO A 41 7.60 -7.92 18.86
N ARG A 42 7.54 -8.57 17.71
CA ARG A 42 8.39 -8.24 16.53
C ARG A 42 8.13 -6.83 16.01
N VAL A 43 6.88 -6.37 16.03
CA VAL A 43 6.52 -4.99 15.65
C VAL A 43 7.01 -3.99 16.70
N ALA A 44 6.82 -4.27 17.99
CA ALA A 44 7.31 -3.44 19.07
C ALA A 44 8.84 -3.27 19.01
N ASP A 45 9.57 -4.37 18.80
CA ASP A 45 11.02 -4.36 18.65
C ASP A 45 11.48 -3.57 17.42
N ALA A 46 10.81 -3.73 16.28
CA ALA A 46 11.11 -2.96 15.08
C ALA A 46 10.88 -1.46 15.30
N LEU A 47 9.78 -1.07 15.95
CA LEU A 47 9.50 0.33 16.32
C LEU A 47 10.58 0.90 17.23
N ASN A 48 11.00 0.15 18.26
CA ASN A 48 12.05 0.59 19.18
C ASN A 48 13.39 0.81 18.46
N ARG A 49 13.72 -0.01 17.47
CA ARG A 49 14.99 0.12 16.70
C ARG A 49 14.94 1.18 15.61
N LYS A 50 13.78 1.40 14.98
CA LYS A 50 13.71 2.14 13.72
C LYS A 50 12.98 3.50 13.80
N ALA A 51 12.04 3.69 14.75
CA ALA A 51 11.16 4.86 14.75
C ALA A 51 11.91 6.19 14.80
N ASP A 52 12.93 6.32 15.66
CA ASP A 52 13.69 7.56 15.78
C ASP A 52 14.50 7.88 14.53
N THR A 53 15.08 6.85 13.90
CA THR A 53 15.82 7.00 12.63
C THR A 53 14.87 7.42 11.50
N LEU A 54 13.72 6.76 11.38
CA LEU A 54 12.70 7.11 10.39
C LEU A 54 12.19 8.54 10.61
N LYS A 55 11.90 8.93 11.84
CA LYS A 55 11.48 10.30 12.18
C LYS A 55 12.50 11.35 11.74
N LYS A 56 13.80 11.12 12.01
CA LYS A 56 14.88 12.00 11.55
C LYS A 56 14.95 12.10 10.03
N GLN A 57 14.81 10.96 9.34
CA GLN A 57 14.83 10.90 7.87
C GLN A 57 13.61 11.61 7.26
N PHE A 58 12.42 11.48 7.86
CA PHE A 58 11.23 12.23 7.47
C PHE A 58 11.44 13.73 7.57
N ALA A 59 11.98 14.20 8.70
CA ALA A 59 12.28 15.61 8.90
C ALA A 59 13.28 16.13 7.85
N ALA A 60 14.35 15.36 7.57
CA ALA A 60 15.34 15.72 6.55
C ALA A 60 14.76 15.76 5.13
N ALA A 61 13.74 14.96 4.83
CA ALA A 61 13.02 14.95 3.56
C ALA A 61 11.90 16.02 3.47
N GLY A 62 11.66 16.80 4.52
CA GLY A 62 10.54 17.73 4.60
C GLY A 62 9.18 17.03 4.60
N LEU A 63 9.11 15.86 5.23
CA LEU A 63 7.91 15.04 5.39
C LEU A 63 7.45 15.04 6.85
N GLN A 64 6.14 14.92 7.07
CA GLN A 64 5.55 14.82 8.39
C GLN A 64 5.61 13.37 8.90
N TRP A 65 6.02 13.21 10.15
CA TRP A 65 5.98 11.94 10.87
C TRP A 65 4.79 11.91 11.83
N PRO A 66 4.07 10.80 11.96
CA PRO A 66 4.19 9.53 11.20
C PRO A 66 3.74 9.65 9.73
N ALA A 67 4.13 8.69 8.89
CA ALA A 67 3.73 8.66 7.49
C ALA A 67 2.19 8.69 7.36
N ARG A 68 1.68 9.57 6.50
CA ARG A 68 0.23 9.73 6.29
C ARG A 68 -0.26 9.01 5.04
N GLU A 69 0.41 9.22 3.93
CA GLU A 69 0.12 8.53 2.69
C GLU A 69 1.40 8.02 2.05
N ILE A 70 1.42 6.76 1.73
CA ILE A 70 2.53 6.11 1.03
C ILE A 70 2.05 5.43 -0.25
N TYR A 71 2.96 5.31 -1.19
CA TYR A 71 2.82 4.56 -2.42
C TYR A 71 4.06 3.69 -2.61
N ILE A 72 3.86 2.43 -2.98
CA ILE A 72 4.93 1.44 -3.18
C ILE A 72 4.96 1.06 -4.65
N ARG A 73 6.16 1.03 -5.25
CA ARG A 73 6.33 0.47 -6.58
C ARG A 73 7.55 -0.43 -6.66
N SER A 74 7.39 -1.59 -7.29
CA SER A 74 8.43 -2.58 -7.48
C SER A 74 8.75 -2.73 -8.96
N PHE A 75 10.03 -2.97 -9.26
CA PHE A 75 10.55 -3.16 -10.62
C PHE A 75 11.26 -4.50 -10.68
N LYS A 76 10.69 -5.46 -11.40
CA LYS A 76 11.19 -6.85 -11.42
C LYS A 76 12.63 -6.93 -11.89
N PHE A 77 12.91 -6.49 -13.13
CA PHE A 77 14.24 -6.55 -13.71
C PHE A 77 15.27 -5.73 -12.93
N ASP A 78 14.88 -4.54 -12.50
CA ASP A 78 15.78 -3.63 -11.78
C ASP A 78 16.02 -4.07 -10.32
N SER A 79 15.28 -5.08 -9.83
CA SER A 79 15.36 -5.61 -8.46
C SER A 79 15.26 -4.52 -7.40
N GLN A 80 14.32 -3.59 -7.57
CA GLN A 80 14.12 -2.45 -6.68
C GLN A 80 12.67 -2.30 -6.26
N LEU A 81 12.50 -1.85 -5.01
CA LEU A 81 11.24 -1.45 -4.45
C LEU A 81 11.37 -0.03 -3.91
N GLU A 82 10.56 0.88 -4.41
CA GLU A 82 10.51 2.28 -3.98
C GLU A 82 9.33 2.54 -3.07
N VAL A 83 9.57 3.38 -2.07
CA VAL A 83 8.56 3.93 -1.18
C VAL A 83 8.48 5.43 -1.38
N TRP A 84 7.33 5.89 -1.82
CA TRP A 84 7.00 7.27 -2.03
C TRP A 84 6.05 7.74 -0.93
N VAL A 85 6.21 8.98 -0.47
CA VAL A 85 5.45 9.53 0.66
C VAL A 85 4.94 10.93 0.31
N ARG A 86 3.75 11.29 0.79
CA ARG A 86 3.21 12.65 0.80
C ARG A 86 2.50 12.93 2.11
N ASN A 87 2.40 14.21 2.49
CA ASN A 87 1.77 14.60 3.75
C ASN A 87 0.24 14.63 3.68
N ASN A 88 -0.31 14.86 2.47
CA ASN A 88 -1.76 14.88 2.20
C ASN A 88 -2.04 14.60 0.72
N SER A 89 -3.29 14.34 0.38
CA SER A 89 -3.73 13.94 -0.97
C SER A 89 -3.51 15.00 -2.06
N ASN A 90 -3.38 16.28 -1.69
CA ASN A 90 -3.17 17.38 -2.65
C ASN A 90 -1.71 17.51 -3.07
N GLU A 91 -0.78 17.00 -2.27
CA GLU A 91 0.65 17.09 -2.55
C GLU A 91 1.13 16.03 -3.55
N ALA A 92 2.21 16.34 -4.25
CA ALA A 92 2.97 15.37 -5.03
C ALA A 92 3.72 14.41 -4.09
N PHE A 93 3.81 13.14 -4.48
CA PHE A 93 4.64 12.17 -3.79
C PHE A 93 6.12 12.52 -3.92
N LYS A 94 6.88 12.32 -2.83
CA LYS A 94 8.34 12.41 -2.79
C LYS A 94 8.93 11.02 -2.59
N LEU A 95 9.98 10.70 -3.33
CA LEU A 95 10.73 9.45 -3.10
C LEU A 95 11.38 9.52 -1.72
N PHE A 96 11.05 8.55 -0.86
CA PHE A 96 11.60 8.46 0.48
C PHE A 96 12.67 7.39 0.60
N LYS A 97 12.41 6.19 0.06
CA LYS A 97 13.34 5.05 0.13
C LYS A 97 13.35 4.26 -1.17
N THR A 98 14.49 3.67 -1.46
CA THR A 98 14.62 2.60 -2.45
C THR A 98 15.29 1.41 -1.76
N TYR A 99 14.60 0.27 -1.76
CA TYR A 99 15.08 -0.99 -1.22
C TYR A 99 15.48 -1.94 -2.35
N SER A 100 16.48 -2.77 -2.09
CA SER A 100 16.83 -3.86 -3.00
C SER A 100 15.87 -5.03 -2.79
N VAL A 101 15.28 -5.53 -3.88
CA VAL A 101 14.61 -6.83 -3.91
C VAL A 101 15.69 -7.89 -4.03
N CYS A 102 15.83 -8.73 -3.02
CA CYS A 102 17.04 -9.56 -2.86
C CYS A 102 16.94 -10.95 -3.51
N ALA A 103 15.75 -11.32 -3.99
CA ALA A 103 15.55 -12.50 -4.83
C ALA A 103 14.36 -12.27 -5.78
N LEU A 104 14.41 -12.86 -6.95
CA LEU A 104 13.35 -12.82 -7.94
C LEU A 104 12.99 -14.24 -8.37
N ALA A 105 11.71 -14.44 -8.67
CA ALA A 105 11.20 -15.65 -9.28
C ALA A 105 10.45 -15.32 -10.58
N GLY A 106 10.53 -16.20 -11.55
CA GLY A 106 9.89 -16.07 -12.85
C GLY A 106 10.62 -15.13 -13.82
N THR A 107 9.88 -14.71 -14.84
CA THR A 107 10.34 -13.87 -15.94
C THR A 107 9.55 -12.58 -16.02
N LEU A 108 9.76 -11.75 -17.05
CA LEU A 108 8.89 -10.60 -17.33
C LEU A 108 7.52 -11.08 -17.78
N GLY A 109 6.49 -10.33 -17.45
CA GLY A 109 5.10 -10.64 -17.69
C GLY A 109 4.31 -10.91 -16.41
N PRO A 110 2.97 -10.90 -16.50
CA PRO A 110 2.08 -11.08 -15.36
C PRO A 110 2.07 -12.54 -14.87
N LYS A 111 1.77 -12.73 -13.57
CA LYS A 111 1.45 -14.04 -13.01
C LYS A 111 0.09 -14.49 -13.54
N ARG A 112 -0.03 -15.79 -13.95
CA ARG A 112 -1.23 -16.31 -14.59
C ARG A 112 -1.86 -17.51 -13.89
N PHE A 113 -1.09 -18.35 -13.18
CA PHE A 113 -1.65 -19.53 -12.51
C PHE A 113 -0.86 -19.91 -11.26
N GLN A 114 -1.50 -20.70 -10.42
CA GLN A 114 -0.87 -21.24 -9.22
C GLN A 114 0.34 -22.09 -9.59
N GLY A 115 1.46 -21.87 -8.90
CA GLY A 115 2.69 -22.63 -9.12
C GLY A 115 3.53 -22.22 -10.34
N ASP A 116 3.22 -21.12 -11.02
CA ASP A 116 4.03 -20.58 -12.11
C ASP A 116 5.34 -19.91 -11.65
N TYR A 117 5.57 -19.86 -10.36
CA TYR A 117 6.74 -19.23 -9.74
C TYR A 117 6.97 -17.78 -10.20
N GLN A 118 5.91 -17.06 -10.49
CA GLN A 118 5.96 -15.73 -11.10
C GLN A 118 5.60 -14.64 -10.08
N VAL A 119 6.44 -13.60 -9.98
CA VAL A 119 6.06 -12.35 -9.32
C VAL A 119 5.01 -11.65 -10.21
N PRO A 120 3.82 -11.29 -9.69
CA PRO A 120 2.81 -10.62 -10.50
C PRO A 120 3.29 -9.24 -10.98
N GLU A 121 2.71 -8.79 -12.08
CA GLU A 121 2.81 -7.42 -12.58
C GLU A 121 1.41 -6.81 -12.64
N GLY A 122 1.26 -5.55 -12.24
CA GLY A 122 -0.05 -4.90 -12.21
C GLY A 122 -0.20 -3.91 -11.06
N PHE A 123 -1.46 -3.58 -10.78
CA PHE A 123 -1.85 -2.57 -9.80
C PHE A 123 -2.60 -3.22 -8.65
N TYR A 124 -2.00 -3.16 -7.47
CA TYR A 124 -2.44 -3.81 -6.24
C TYR A 124 -2.50 -2.81 -5.09
N TYR A 125 -2.91 -3.28 -3.93
CA TYR A 125 -2.81 -2.56 -2.65
C TYR A 125 -2.51 -3.54 -1.52
N ILE A 126 -1.98 -3.03 -0.40
CA ILE A 126 -1.78 -3.83 0.81
C ILE A 126 -3.13 -4.22 1.39
N ASN A 127 -3.40 -5.52 1.48
CA ASN A 127 -4.62 -6.07 2.05
C ASN A 127 -4.40 -6.79 3.39
N GLU A 128 -3.16 -7.16 3.72
CA GLU A 128 -2.84 -7.89 4.95
C GLU A 128 -1.55 -7.37 5.61
N PHE A 129 -1.59 -7.29 6.93
CA PHE A 129 -0.44 -7.06 7.79
C PHE A 129 -0.16 -8.32 8.59
N LYS A 130 0.97 -8.99 8.34
CA LYS A 130 1.34 -10.28 8.94
C LYS A 130 2.60 -10.14 9.80
N PRO A 131 2.45 -9.71 11.08
CA PRO A 131 3.58 -9.45 11.96
C PRO A 131 4.35 -10.71 12.34
N ASN A 132 3.67 -11.86 12.38
CA ASN A 132 4.25 -13.17 12.77
C ASN A 132 4.49 -14.05 11.54
N SER A 133 4.92 -13.45 10.42
CA SER A 133 5.28 -14.21 9.22
C SER A 133 6.49 -15.12 9.47
N ASN A 134 6.51 -16.29 8.81
CA ASN A 134 7.68 -17.16 8.76
C ASN A 134 8.88 -16.48 8.08
N TYR A 135 8.62 -15.44 7.29
CA TYR A 135 9.63 -14.62 6.60
C TYR A 135 9.83 -13.28 7.31
N HIS A 136 10.00 -13.32 8.62
CA HIS A 136 10.17 -12.20 9.53
C HIS A 136 8.88 -11.39 9.70
N MET A 137 8.56 -10.45 8.81
CA MET A 137 7.31 -9.70 8.70
C MET A 137 6.85 -9.72 7.25
N SER A 138 5.54 -9.58 7.01
CA SER A 138 5.01 -9.56 5.65
C SER A 138 3.85 -8.59 5.51
N LEU A 139 3.76 -7.98 4.33
CA LEU A 139 2.64 -7.18 3.86
C LEU A 139 2.04 -7.91 2.66
N GLY A 140 0.82 -8.43 2.80
CA GLY A 140 0.09 -9.07 1.71
C GLY A 140 -0.41 -8.05 0.71
N ILE A 141 -0.41 -8.40 -0.56
CA ILE A 141 -1.05 -7.62 -1.61
C ILE A 141 -2.32 -8.33 -2.09
N ASN A 142 -3.29 -7.58 -2.60
CA ASN A 142 -4.57 -8.13 -3.06
C ASN A 142 -4.46 -8.87 -4.41
N TYR A 143 -3.41 -9.67 -4.58
CA TYR A 143 -3.35 -10.62 -5.69
C TYR A 143 -4.16 -11.89 -5.34
N PRO A 144 -5.00 -12.43 -6.26
CA PRO A 144 -5.34 -11.88 -7.56
C PRO A 144 -6.36 -10.72 -7.46
N ASN A 145 -6.07 -9.62 -8.19
CA ASN A 145 -7.02 -8.53 -8.33
C ASN A 145 -8.13 -8.87 -9.36
N PRO A 146 -9.16 -8.03 -9.58
CA PRO A 146 -10.20 -8.32 -10.57
C PRO A 146 -9.68 -8.54 -12.00
N SER A 147 -8.61 -7.87 -12.43
CA SER A 147 -7.97 -8.11 -13.73
C SER A 147 -7.40 -9.51 -13.80
N ASP A 148 -6.65 -9.91 -12.79
CA ASP A 148 -6.04 -11.24 -12.72
C ASP A 148 -7.10 -12.35 -12.74
N LYS A 149 -8.20 -12.18 -12.01
CA LYS A 149 -9.33 -13.14 -11.95
C LYS A 149 -10.04 -13.30 -13.28
N ILE A 150 -10.21 -12.22 -14.04
CA ILE A 150 -10.86 -12.26 -15.35
C ILE A 150 -9.94 -12.91 -16.40
N LEU A 151 -8.65 -12.58 -16.35
CA LEU A 151 -7.67 -13.05 -17.35
C LEU A 151 -7.11 -14.44 -17.05
N ASN A 152 -7.31 -14.96 -15.82
CA ASN A 152 -6.80 -16.24 -15.34
C ASN A 152 -7.98 -17.07 -14.80
N ALA A 153 -8.74 -17.69 -15.69
CA ALA A 153 -10.06 -18.23 -15.39
C ALA A 153 -10.07 -19.42 -14.40
N ASP A 154 -8.99 -20.22 -14.33
CA ASP A 154 -9.03 -21.46 -13.55
C ASP A 154 -8.53 -21.28 -12.12
N ASP A 155 -7.24 -21.10 -11.93
CA ASP A 155 -6.62 -20.92 -10.60
C ASP A 155 -5.43 -19.95 -10.70
N PRO A 156 -5.63 -18.65 -10.47
CA PRO A 156 -4.55 -17.68 -10.50
C PRO A 156 -3.57 -17.82 -9.33
N GLY A 157 -3.94 -18.57 -8.29
CA GLY A 157 -3.22 -18.65 -7.03
C GLY A 157 -3.47 -17.47 -6.13
N GLY A 158 -2.60 -17.29 -5.13
CA GLY A 158 -2.74 -16.26 -4.10
C GLY A 158 -1.47 -16.09 -3.28
N ASP A 159 -1.63 -15.54 -2.08
CA ASP A 159 -0.57 -15.45 -1.05
C ASP A 159 0.71 -14.76 -1.53
N ILE A 160 0.56 -13.63 -2.19
CA ILE A 160 1.69 -12.81 -2.63
C ILE A 160 1.96 -11.72 -1.58
N TYR A 161 3.22 -11.68 -1.10
CA TYR A 161 3.65 -10.79 -0.03
C TYR A 161 4.92 -10.01 -0.40
N ILE A 162 5.05 -8.81 0.16
CA ILE A 162 6.34 -8.16 0.37
C ILE A 162 6.81 -8.59 1.76
N HIS A 163 8.01 -9.18 1.91
CA HIS A 163 8.43 -9.81 3.16
C HIS A 163 9.94 -9.72 3.41
N GLY A 164 10.36 -10.04 4.63
CA GLY A 164 11.76 -10.26 4.99
C GLY A 164 12.30 -11.58 4.43
N SER A 165 13.56 -11.88 4.73
CA SER A 165 14.30 -13.01 4.15
C SER A 165 14.51 -12.90 2.64
N CYS A 166 15.44 -13.67 2.08
CA CYS A 166 15.81 -13.57 0.66
C CYS A 166 15.46 -14.85 -0.10
N VAL A 167 14.23 -15.36 0.08
CA VAL A 167 13.72 -16.54 -0.62
C VAL A 167 12.36 -16.21 -1.25
N THR A 168 12.11 -16.71 -2.47
CA THR A 168 10.83 -16.48 -3.11
C THR A 168 10.48 -17.56 -4.13
N VAL A 169 9.19 -17.77 -4.30
CA VAL A 169 8.55 -18.54 -5.37
C VAL A 169 7.45 -17.72 -6.08
N GLY A 170 7.48 -16.37 -5.92
CA GLY A 170 6.48 -15.45 -6.49
C GLY A 170 6.20 -14.22 -5.62
N CYS A 171 6.72 -14.18 -4.39
CA CYS A 171 6.67 -13.00 -3.50
C CYS A 171 7.77 -11.98 -3.83
N ILE A 172 7.75 -10.84 -3.13
CA ILE A 172 8.74 -9.76 -3.27
C ILE A 172 9.56 -9.68 -1.98
N PRO A 173 10.69 -10.42 -1.89
CA PRO A 173 11.52 -10.40 -0.70
C PRO A 173 12.42 -9.17 -0.69
N ILE A 174 12.43 -8.49 0.45
CA ILE A 174 13.39 -7.49 0.84
C ILE A 174 14.04 -7.96 2.15
N GLN A 175 15.19 -7.41 2.53
CA GLN A 175 15.86 -7.84 3.74
C GLN A 175 15.06 -7.49 5.01
N ASP A 176 15.29 -8.21 6.12
CA ASP A 176 14.60 -8.00 7.39
C ASP A 176 14.62 -6.53 7.87
N PRO A 177 15.76 -5.82 7.86
CA PRO A 177 15.78 -4.42 8.24
C PRO A 177 14.93 -3.51 7.35
N GLN A 178 14.74 -3.88 6.08
CA GLN A 178 13.96 -3.12 5.10
C GLN A 178 12.47 -3.37 5.27
N ILE A 179 12.05 -4.62 5.50
CA ILE A 179 10.64 -4.91 5.76
C ILE A 179 10.17 -4.31 7.08
N GLU A 180 11.03 -4.24 8.12
CA GLU A 180 10.71 -3.54 9.36
C GLU A 180 10.36 -2.07 9.11
N GLU A 181 11.19 -1.36 8.34
CA GLU A 181 10.94 0.04 7.99
C GLU A 181 9.64 0.17 7.17
N LEU A 182 9.48 -0.63 6.14
CA LEU A 182 8.29 -0.60 5.27
C LEU A 182 7.01 -0.92 6.05
N TYR A 183 7.07 -1.89 6.95
CA TYR A 183 5.93 -2.27 7.81
C TYR A 183 5.51 -1.12 8.72
N ILE A 184 6.46 -0.43 9.35
CA ILE A 184 6.20 0.75 10.19
C ILE A 184 5.57 1.88 9.36
N LEU A 185 6.09 2.14 8.16
CA LEU A 185 5.54 3.16 7.26
C LEU A 185 4.10 2.83 6.84
N ALA A 186 3.86 1.59 6.42
CA ALA A 186 2.54 1.12 6.01
C ALA A 186 1.53 1.14 7.17
N MET A 187 1.94 0.67 8.35
CA MET A 187 1.14 0.71 9.57
C MET A 187 0.78 2.16 9.97
N SER A 188 1.74 3.08 9.84
CA SER A 188 1.54 4.50 10.13
C SER A 188 0.54 5.13 9.17
N ALA A 189 0.69 4.88 7.87
CA ALA A 189 -0.22 5.38 6.84
C ALA A 189 -1.64 4.85 7.02
N LYS A 190 -1.79 3.53 7.28
CA LYS A 190 -3.09 2.93 7.58
C LYS A 190 -3.75 3.54 8.82
N SER A 191 -2.98 3.74 9.88
CA SER A 191 -3.47 4.39 11.12
C SER A 191 -3.82 5.86 10.91
N SER A 192 -3.26 6.50 9.89
CA SER A 192 -3.57 7.88 9.51
C SER A 192 -4.77 7.99 8.56
N GLY A 193 -5.42 6.87 8.21
CA GLY A 193 -6.64 6.81 7.39
C GLY A 193 -6.42 6.39 5.93
N GLN A 194 -5.22 5.94 5.55
CA GLN A 194 -4.98 5.38 4.22
C GLN A 194 -5.39 3.90 4.20
N ASP A 195 -6.65 3.62 3.89
CA ASP A 195 -7.19 2.25 3.87
C ASP A 195 -6.56 1.39 2.76
N PHE A 196 -6.34 1.99 1.60
CA PHE A 196 -5.72 1.33 0.44
C PHE A 196 -4.33 1.91 0.20
N ILE A 197 -3.29 1.17 0.57
CA ILE A 197 -1.90 1.53 0.28
C ILE A 197 -1.53 0.95 -1.08
N PRO A 198 -1.37 1.77 -2.14
CA PRO A 198 -1.15 1.28 -3.49
C PRO A 198 0.21 0.58 -3.61
N VAL A 199 0.22 -0.54 -4.34
CA VAL A 199 1.42 -1.30 -4.71
C VAL A 199 1.37 -1.57 -6.21
N HIS A 200 2.24 -0.91 -6.96
CA HIS A 200 2.35 -1.14 -8.39
C HIS A 200 3.61 -1.96 -8.69
N ILE A 201 3.46 -3.00 -9.47
CA ILE A 201 4.56 -3.89 -9.85
C ILE A 201 4.75 -3.81 -11.36
N PHE A 202 5.91 -3.34 -11.76
CA PHE A 202 6.30 -3.13 -13.15
C PHE A 202 7.34 -4.15 -13.60
N PRO A 203 7.37 -4.55 -14.89
CA PRO A 203 8.42 -5.41 -15.43
C PRO A 203 9.80 -4.76 -15.30
N ILE A 204 9.88 -3.49 -15.62
CA ILE A 204 11.12 -2.70 -15.71
C ILE A 204 10.90 -1.25 -15.26
N ARG A 205 11.99 -0.51 -15.07
CA ARG A 205 11.98 0.96 -15.12
C ARG A 205 11.93 1.43 -16.58
N PHE A 206 10.78 1.94 -17.00
CA PHE A 206 10.58 2.35 -18.41
C PHE A 206 11.41 3.57 -18.83
N ASN A 207 11.97 4.32 -17.89
CA ASN A 207 12.88 5.44 -18.15
C ASN A 207 14.37 5.06 -18.05
N ASN A 208 14.70 3.77 -17.86
CA ASN A 208 16.06 3.27 -17.85
C ASN A 208 16.39 2.57 -19.18
N PRO A 209 17.29 3.12 -20.02
CA PRO A 209 17.62 2.52 -21.32
C PRO A 209 18.08 1.06 -21.28
N LYS A 210 18.81 0.66 -20.22
CA LYS A 210 19.26 -0.73 -20.04
C LYS A 210 18.07 -1.68 -19.79
N SER A 211 17.12 -1.23 -18.97
CA SER A 211 15.94 -2.00 -18.65
C SER A 211 15.02 -2.15 -19.87
N VAL A 212 14.86 -1.07 -20.66
CA VAL A 212 14.10 -1.08 -21.91
C VAL A 212 14.75 -2.05 -22.91
N ALA A 213 16.07 -1.94 -23.15
CA ALA A 213 16.78 -2.82 -24.08
C ALA A 213 16.69 -4.31 -23.66
N TYR A 214 16.70 -4.59 -22.35
CA TYR A 214 16.48 -5.94 -21.85
C TYR A 214 15.05 -6.41 -22.14
N PHE A 215 14.06 -5.60 -21.84
CA PHE A 215 12.65 -5.90 -22.09
C PHE A 215 12.39 -6.20 -23.56
N ASP A 216 12.82 -5.31 -24.47
CA ASP A 216 12.62 -5.46 -25.91
C ASP A 216 13.25 -6.75 -26.44
N ARG A 217 14.45 -7.09 -25.98
CA ARG A 217 15.14 -8.31 -26.38
C ARG A 217 14.43 -9.58 -25.87
N THR A 218 13.98 -9.56 -24.60
CA THR A 218 13.44 -10.78 -23.97
C THR A 218 11.97 -11.04 -24.31
N THR A 219 11.23 -10.01 -24.71
CA THR A 219 9.80 -10.10 -25.05
C THR A 219 9.53 -9.95 -26.56
N LYS A 220 10.58 -9.94 -27.41
CA LYS A 220 10.45 -9.67 -28.86
C LYS A 220 9.40 -10.54 -29.56
N ASP A 221 9.26 -11.78 -29.12
CA ASP A 221 8.35 -12.78 -29.71
C ASP A 221 7.05 -12.96 -28.88
N ASP A 222 6.85 -12.13 -27.81
CA ASP A 222 5.68 -12.18 -26.93
C ASP A 222 4.90 -10.86 -26.97
N THR A 223 4.05 -10.73 -27.98
CA THR A 223 3.19 -9.56 -28.18
C THR A 223 2.24 -9.34 -26.99
N SER A 224 1.82 -10.41 -26.30
CA SER A 224 0.88 -10.29 -25.17
C SER A 224 1.53 -9.60 -23.98
N VAL A 225 2.77 -9.98 -23.64
CA VAL A 225 3.55 -9.32 -22.58
C VAL A 225 3.87 -7.87 -22.96
N GLN A 226 4.22 -7.59 -24.22
CA GLN A 226 4.46 -6.22 -24.68
C GLN A 226 3.22 -5.34 -24.55
N GLN A 227 2.04 -5.82 -24.98
CA GLN A 227 0.78 -5.08 -24.87
C GLN A 227 0.37 -4.85 -23.42
N PHE A 228 0.56 -5.83 -22.55
CA PHE A 228 0.30 -5.70 -21.13
C PHE A 228 1.23 -4.67 -20.50
N ALA A 229 2.53 -4.75 -20.74
CA ALA A 229 3.51 -3.79 -20.25
C ALA A 229 3.24 -2.36 -20.75
N ALA A 230 2.76 -2.19 -21.98
CA ALA A 230 2.38 -0.90 -22.52
C ALA A 230 1.22 -0.25 -21.73
N LYS A 231 0.28 -1.04 -21.21
CA LYS A 231 -0.77 -0.53 -20.31
C LYS A 231 -0.21 -0.08 -18.98
N LEU A 232 0.71 -0.85 -18.41
CA LEU A 232 1.38 -0.47 -17.15
C LEU A 232 2.22 0.80 -17.34
N LYS A 233 2.87 0.95 -18.49
CA LYS A 233 3.68 2.11 -18.82
C LYS A 233 2.91 3.43 -18.80
N ILE A 234 1.63 3.44 -19.18
CA ILE A 234 0.79 4.64 -19.12
C ILE A 234 0.72 5.19 -17.69
N VAL A 235 0.50 4.31 -16.70
CA VAL A 235 0.45 4.70 -15.27
C VAL A 235 1.84 5.10 -14.78
N TYR A 236 2.87 4.39 -15.21
CA TYR A 236 4.26 4.73 -14.89
C TYR A 236 4.61 6.14 -15.39
N ASP A 237 4.37 6.45 -16.66
CA ASP A 237 4.68 7.75 -17.27
C ASP A 237 3.88 8.89 -16.61
N TYR A 238 2.59 8.66 -16.32
CA TYR A 238 1.77 9.63 -15.59
C TYR A 238 2.39 9.95 -14.23
N PHE A 239 2.76 8.92 -13.46
CA PHE A 239 3.39 9.12 -12.15
C PHE A 239 4.76 9.82 -12.27
N GLU A 240 5.57 9.47 -13.27
CA GLU A 240 6.87 10.16 -13.47
C GLU A 240 6.69 11.65 -13.73
N LYS A 241 5.63 12.03 -14.44
CA LYS A 241 5.33 13.43 -14.76
C LYS A 241 4.70 14.17 -13.59
N GLU A 242 3.61 13.62 -13.03
CA GLU A 242 2.76 14.34 -12.09
C GLU A 242 3.12 14.07 -10.62
N LYS A 243 3.87 13.00 -10.34
CA LYS A 243 4.11 12.46 -8.97
C LYS A 243 2.82 12.27 -8.18
N LYS A 244 1.75 11.94 -8.90
CA LYS A 244 0.41 11.59 -8.40
C LYS A 244 -0.04 10.30 -9.06
N LEU A 245 -0.98 9.61 -8.43
CA LEU A 245 -1.56 8.40 -9.02
C LEU A 245 -2.79 8.76 -9.85
N PRO A 246 -2.95 8.22 -11.07
CA PRO A 246 -4.20 8.32 -11.80
C PRO A 246 -5.26 7.40 -11.18
N ILE A 247 -6.50 7.58 -11.56
CA ILE A 247 -7.56 6.61 -11.25
C ILE A 247 -7.41 5.43 -12.21
N ILE A 248 -7.35 4.22 -11.64
CA ILE A 248 -7.20 2.98 -12.40
C ILE A 248 -8.48 2.17 -12.19
N SER A 249 -9.16 1.85 -13.26
CA SER A 249 -10.31 0.93 -13.28
C SER A 249 -9.98 -0.33 -14.07
N ILE A 250 -10.83 -1.34 -13.94
CA ILE A 250 -10.73 -2.60 -14.65
C ILE A 250 -12.07 -2.83 -15.36
N ASN A 251 -12.02 -3.00 -16.68
CA ASN A 251 -13.22 -3.24 -17.46
C ASN A 251 -13.67 -4.71 -17.42
N SER A 252 -14.82 -5.00 -18.04
CA SER A 252 -15.39 -6.35 -18.07
C SER A 252 -14.53 -7.41 -18.79
N LYS A 253 -13.50 -7.00 -19.53
CA LYS A 253 -12.53 -7.87 -20.20
C LYS A 253 -11.23 -8.05 -19.39
N GLY A 254 -11.15 -7.50 -18.17
CA GLY A 254 -9.97 -7.55 -17.34
C GLY A 254 -8.88 -6.55 -17.70
N ALA A 255 -9.10 -5.65 -18.66
CA ALA A 255 -8.09 -4.68 -19.04
C ALA A 255 -8.12 -3.46 -18.11
N TYR A 256 -6.94 -2.92 -17.80
CA TYR A 256 -6.81 -1.65 -17.08
C TYR A 256 -7.21 -0.48 -17.95
N GLU A 257 -8.04 0.41 -17.40
CA GLU A 257 -8.45 1.69 -17.95
C GLU A 257 -7.97 2.80 -17.01
N ILE A 258 -7.34 3.82 -17.59
CA ILE A 258 -6.72 4.91 -16.83
C ILE A 258 -7.51 6.20 -17.09
N MET A 259 -8.00 6.79 -16.02
CA MET A 259 -8.70 8.07 -16.03
C MET A 259 -7.81 9.12 -15.36
N ASN A 260 -7.64 10.25 -16.00
CA ASN A 260 -6.80 11.37 -15.55
C ASN A 260 -7.63 12.39 -14.77
#